data_fd8f7421092f240301f40d1f80677b61
#
_entry.id   fd8f7421092f240301f40d1f80677b61
#
_cell.length_a   1.000
_cell.length_b   1.000
_cell.length_c   1.000
_cell.angle_alpha   90.00
_cell.angle_beta   90.00
_cell.angle_gamma   90.00
#
_symmetry.space_group_name_H-M   'P 1'
#
loop_
_entity.id
_entity.type
_entity.pdbx_description
1 polymer ?
#
loop_
_entity_poly.entity_id
_entity_poly.type
_entity_poly.pdbx_seq_one_letter_code
_entity_poly.pdbx_strand_id
1 'polypeptide(L)'
;MRAAIYTLGCKVNQYETQAMEQELRRRGHELVDFEDSADAYIINTCSVTAVSDKKSRQMIRRARRRSPGAVVAACGCYVQTHTDEAKTLGIDLIGGTGDRMAFLDLLEQEVRDRTPRVAVDDSLRRRSFEVLPAGGLAARTRAMLKVEDGCVNFCTYCIIPFARGPVRSLPLDQAVAQTRQLQAEGYRELVFTGIEISSWGQDLRNGSSLIDLMEAVSAAAPRLRLRLGSLEPRTITEDFCRRAAALPNLCAHFHLSLQSGCDATLHRMNRRYDTARFRQSVDLLRRYFDHPAITTDVICGFPQETEEEFSATLAFLEECRFAAMHVFPYSIRPGTKAADMPQVPGPVKEERAARAGALAARLHRAYLEECVGRTYPVLFEQPAAGRYGGHAPNYMEVAVSGGEDLHNRVLPVRITGTDGEILWGELE
;
A
#
# COMPACT_ATOMS: atom_id res chain seq x y z
N MET A 1 3.74 -10.53 28.60
CA MET A 1 5.06 -10.49 27.93
C MET A 1 5.33 -9.10 27.36
N ARG A 2 6.61 -8.76 27.21
CA ARG A 2 7.05 -7.60 26.43
C ARG A 2 7.26 -8.02 24.99
N ALA A 3 6.56 -7.41 24.05
CA ALA A 3 6.59 -7.75 22.63
C ALA A 3 7.05 -6.55 21.79
N ALA A 4 7.96 -6.79 20.86
CA ALA A 4 8.42 -5.80 19.89
C ALA A 4 8.03 -6.25 18.48
N ILE A 5 7.49 -5.33 17.66
CA ILE A 5 7.07 -5.65 16.30
C ILE A 5 7.83 -4.78 15.30
N TYR A 6 8.35 -5.40 14.25
CA TYR A 6 8.97 -4.71 13.12
C TYR A 6 8.24 -5.06 11.82
N THR A 7 7.78 -4.03 11.11
CA THR A 7 6.99 -4.19 9.89
C THR A 7 7.80 -3.79 8.67
N LEU A 8 7.82 -4.69 7.69
CA LEU A 8 8.35 -4.44 6.36
C LEU A 8 7.20 -4.48 5.34
N GLY A 9 7.32 -3.68 4.27
CA GLY A 9 6.47 -3.80 3.10
C GLY A 9 5.32 -2.81 3.00
N CYS A 10 4.18 -3.28 2.50
CA CYS A 10 3.07 -2.47 2.03
C CYS A 10 2.08 -2.05 3.16
N LYS A 11 1.09 -1.24 2.78
CA LYS A 11 0.01 -0.81 3.69
C LYS A 11 -0.78 -1.99 4.29
N VAL A 12 -0.90 -3.11 3.57
CA VAL A 12 -1.55 -4.33 4.09
C VAL A 12 -0.76 -4.89 5.28
N ASN A 13 0.57 -5.01 5.16
CA ASN A 13 1.40 -5.45 6.28
C ASN A 13 1.33 -4.47 7.47
N GLN A 14 1.28 -3.16 7.20
CA GLN A 14 1.12 -2.15 8.26
C GLN A 14 -0.21 -2.30 8.98
N TYR A 15 -1.31 -2.48 8.23
CA TYR A 15 -2.63 -2.74 8.80
C TYR A 15 -2.65 -4.01 9.67
N GLU A 16 -2.10 -5.10 9.16
CA GLU A 16 -2.01 -6.38 9.88
C GLU A 16 -1.18 -6.25 11.17
N THR A 17 -0.08 -5.48 11.11
CA THR A 17 0.72 -5.18 12.31
C THR A 17 -0.08 -4.37 13.33
N GLN A 18 -0.79 -3.33 12.91
CA GLN A 18 -1.63 -2.53 13.81
C GLN A 18 -2.69 -3.38 14.51
N ALA A 19 -3.32 -4.30 13.78
CA ALA A 19 -4.28 -5.23 14.36
C ALA A 19 -3.63 -6.17 15.39
N MET A 20 -2.44 -6.70 15.12
CA MET A 20 -1.69 -7.51 16.07
C MET A 20 -1.28 -6.69 17.32
N GLU A 21 -0.85 -5.44 17.15
CA GLU A 21 -0.53 -4.55 18.27
C GLU A 21 -1.74 -4.28 19.17
N GLN A 22 -2.90 -4.02 18.58
CA GLN A 22 -4.14 -3.83 19.33
C GLN A 22 -4.50 -5.07 20.12
N GLU A 23 -4.44 -6.25 19.49
CA GLU A 23 -4.77 -7.50 20.12
C GLU A 23 -3.79 -7.85 21.26
N LEU A 24 -2.50 -7.64 21.08
CA LEU A 24 -1.50 -7.83 22.14
C LEU A 24 -1.77 -6.94 23.35
N ARG A 25 -2.11 -5.66 23.14
CA ARG A 25 -2.51 -4.76 24.24
C ARG A 25 -3.78 -5.23 24.92
N ARG A 26 -4.80 -5.68 24.15
CA ARG A 26 -6.05 -6.22 24.69
C ARG A 26 -5.82 -7.46 25.55
N ARG A 27 -4.83 -8.29 25.20
CA ARG A 27 -4.41 -9.46 25.98
C ARG A 27 -3.54 -9.11 27.20
N GLY A 28 -3.27 -7.83 27.46
CA GLY A 28 -2.46 -7.35 28.59
C GLY A 28 -0.96 -7.44 28.38
N HIS A 29 -0.49 -7.51 27.12
CA HIS A 29 0.93 -7.47 26.81
C HIS A 29 1.43 -6.04 26.65
N GLU A 30 2.70 -5.79 26.98
CA GLU A 30 3.40 -4.54 26.79
C GLU A 30 4.04 -4.51 25.41
N LEU A 31 3.76 -3.48 24.62
CA LEU A 31 4.49 -3.22 23.38
C LEU A 31 5.67 -2.30 23.65
N VAL A 32 6.84 -2.72 23.21
CA VAL A 32 8.09 -2.00 23.38
C VAL A 32 8.72 -1.68 22.03
N ASP A 33 9.66 -0.72 22.00
CA ASP A 33 10.41 -0.43 20.78
C ASP A 33 11.25 -1.65 20.34
N PHE A 34 11.46 -1.79 19.05
CA PHE A 34 12.25 -2.91 18.51
C PHE A 34 13.71 -2.88 19.00
N GLU A 35 14.19 -1.72 19.42
CA GLU A 35 15.52 -1.53 19.99
C GLU A 35 15.58 -1.88 21.49
N ASP A 36 14.45 -2.08 22.15
CA ASP A 36 14.39 -2.47 23.55
C ASP A 36 14.52 -3.98 23.73
N SER A 37 14.78 -4.41 24.98
CA SER A 37 14.72 -5.82 25.35
C SER A 37 13.26 -6.28 25.40
N ALA A 38 12.94 -7.40 24.76
CA ALA A 38 11.61 -7.99 24.70
C ALA A 38 11.66 -9.49 24.95
N ASP A 39 10.52 -10.07 25.38
CA ASP A 39 10.33 -11.52 25.49
C ASP A 39 10.11 -12.15 24.11
N ALA A 40 9.50 -11.38 23.20
CA ALA A 40 9.23 -11.80 21.84
C ALA A 40 9.45 -10.67 20.81
N TYR A 41 10.07 -10.99 19.71
CA TYR A 41 10.22 -10.11 18.53
C TYR A 41 9.40 -10.68 17.38
N ILE A 42 8.47 -9.91 16.86
CA ILE A 42 7.64 -10.24 15.70
C ILE A 42 8.15 -9.46 14.49
N ILE A 43 8.52 -10.15 13.41
CA ILE A 43 8.91 -9.54 12.15
C ILE A 43 7.84 -9.83 11.10
N ASN A 44 7.05 -8.80 10.74
CA ASN A 44 6.10 -8.89 9.64
C ASN A 44 6.83 -8.62 8.33
N THR A 45 7.09 -9.67 7.56
CA THR A 45 8.03 -9.71 6.45
C THR A 45 7.40 -9.35 5.10
N CYS A 46 8.22 -8.82 4.19
CA CYS A 46 7.82 -8.47 2.84
C CYS A 46 8.64 -9.24 1.79
N SER A 47 8.03 -9.53 0.62
CA SER A 47 8.66 -10.22 -0.49
C SER A 47 8.35 -9.55 -1.86
N VAL A 48 8.03 -8.25 -1.89
CA VAL A 48 7.73 -7.55 -3.16
C VAL A 48 8.98 -7.36 -4.02
N THR A 49 10.14 -7.15 -3.40
CA THR A 49 11.44 -6.99 -4.09
C THR A 49 12.53 -7.83 -3.42
N ALA A 50 13.62 -8.12 -4.15
CA ALA A 50 14.81 -8.79 -3.59
C ALA A 50 15.42 -7.99 -2.42
N VAL A 51 15.34 -6.66 -2.47
CA VAL A 51 15.76 -5.78 -1.37
C VAL A 51 14.89 -6.02 -0.13
N SER A 52 13.58 -6.19 -0.31
CA SER A 52 12.66 -6.49 0.80
C SER A 52 12.96 -7.85 1.44
N ASP A 53 13.29 -8.87 0.66
CA ASP A 53 13.72 -10.17 1.19
C ASP A 53 15.03 -10.05 1.99
N LYS A 54 16.00 -9.33 1.44
CA LYS A 54 17.27 -9.07 2.15
C LYS A 54 17.03 -8.35 3.49
N LYS A 55 16.18 -7.33 3.50
CA LYS A 55 15.79 -6.61 4.72
C LYS A 55 15.06 -7.53 5.69
N SER A 56 14.13 -8.38 5.22
CA SER A 56 13.42 -9.35 6.06
C SER A 56 14.40 -10.27 6.78
N ARG A 57 15.35 -10.89 6.06
CA ARG A 57 16.42 -11.72 6.67
C ARG A 57 17.31 -10.94 7.64
N GLN A 58 17.64 -9.71 7.30
CA GLN A 58 18.47 -8.86 8.15
C GLN A 58 17.79 -8.55 9.49
N MET A 59 16.50 -8.22 9.47
CA MET A 59 15.74 -7.90 10.69
C MET A 59 15.52 -9.13 11.57
N ILE A 60 15.27 -10.31 10.99
CA ILE A 60 15.19 -11.57 11.72
C ILE A 60 16.51 -11.85 12.46
N ARG A 61 17.65 -11.75 11.75
CA ARG A 61 18.98 -11.95 12.36
C ARG A 61 19.32 -10.88 13.40
N ARG A 62 18.81 -9.65 13.22
CA ARG A 62 19.01 -8.56 14.20
C ARG A 62 18.26 -8.86 15.49
N ALA A 63 17.00 -9.30 15.43
CA ALA A 63 16.21 -9.69 16.59
C ALA A 63 16.91 -10.81 17.38
N ARG A 64 17.36 -11.86 16.72
CA ARG A 64 18.07 -12.98 17.36
C ARG A 64 19.36 -12.55 18.07
N ARG A 65 20.15 -11.67 17.45
CA ARG A 65 21.40 -11.16 18.05
C ARG A 65 21.17 -10.24 19.23
N ARG A 66 20.07 -9.48 19.20
CA ARG A 66 19.74 -8.50 20.25
C ARG A 66 19.35 -9.16 21.57
N SER A 67 18.55 -10.19 21.51
CA SER A 67 18.08 -10.94 22.68
C SER A 67 18.11 -12.44 22.39
N PRO A 68 19.24 -13.10 22.66
CA PRO A 68 19.40 -14.53 22.36
C PRO A 68 18.36 -15.43 23.05
N GLY A 69 17.84 -15.01 24.21
CA GLY A 69 16.79 -15.73 24.96
C GLY A 69 15.36 -15.39 24.57
N ALA A 70 15.12 -14.38 23.73
CA ALA A 70 13.79 -14.02 23.29
C ALA A 70 13.27 -14.96 22.19
N VAL A 71 11.95 -15.08 22.09
CA VAL A 71 11.30 -15.73 20.94
C VAL A 71 11.40 -14.82 19.72
N VAL A 72 11.91 -15.33 18.62
CA VAL A 72 11.88 -14.66 17.33
C VAL A 72 10.78 -15.27 16.47
N ALA A 73 9.74 -14.50 16.22
CA ALA A 73 8.60 -14.91 15.40
C ALA A 73 8.59 -14.11 14.08
N ALA A 74 8.34 -14.77 12.97
CA ALA A 74 8.22 -14.11 11.68
C ALA A 74 6.93 -14.51 10.97
N CYS A 75 6.24 -13.54 10.40
CA CYS A 75 5.05 -13.74 9.57
C CYS A 75 5.16 -12.90 8.28
N GLY A 76 4.16 -12.99 7.39
CA GLY A 76 4.10 -12.18 6.18
C GLY A 76 4.62 -12.85 4.92
N CYS A 77 4.76 -12.05 3.85
CA CYS A 77 4.93 -12.60 2.49
C CYS A 77 6.26 -13.36 2.28
N TYR A 78 7.37 -12.89 2.87
CA TYR A 78 8.65 -13.57 2.69
C TYR A 78 8.63 -14.98 3.28
N VAL A 79 8.21 -15.13 4.54
CA VAL A 79 8.18 -16.46 5.17
C VAL A 79 7.10 -17.37 4.59
N GLN A 80 6.03 -16.82 4.00
CA GLN A 80 5.03 -17.59 3.25
C GLN A 80 5.61 -18.21 1.98
N THR A 81 6.42 -17.45 1.23
CA THR A 81 6.94 -17.88 -0.08
C THR A 81 8.31 -18.57 0.00
N HIS A 82 9.05 -18.39 1.09
CA HIS A 82 10.39 -18.93 1.31
C HIS A 82 10.47 -19.68 2.65
N THR A 83 9.46 -20.50 2.94
CA THR A 83 9.35 -21.19 4.24
C THR A 83 10.56 -22.05 4.58
N ASP A 84 11.14 -22.77 3.59
CA ASP A 84 12.30 -23.63 3.84
C ASP A 84 13.58 -22.83 4.10
N GLU A 85 13.77 -21.71 3.41
CA GLU A 85 14.87 -20.79 3.74
C GLU A 85 14.65 -20.18 5.13
N ALA A 86 13.43 -19.79 5.48
CA ALA A 86 13.08 -19.21 6.77
C ALA A 86 13.41 -20.14 7.95
N LYS A 87 13.23 -21.45 7.81
CA LYS A 87 13.61 -22.47 8.83
C LYS A 87 15.10 -22.42 9.18
N THR A 88 15.95 -21.97 8.26
CA THR A 88 17.41 -21.87 8.48
C THR A 88 17.85 -20.58 9.18
N LEU A 89 16.93 -19.63 9.43
CA LEU A 89 17.26 -18.31 9.97
C LEU A 89 17.19 -18.23 11.50
N GLY A 90 16.95 -19.34 12.20
CA GLY A 90 16.83 -19.38 13.65
C GLY A 90 15.54 -18.70 14.15
N ILE A 91 14.44 -18.84 13.43
CA ILE A 91 13.11 -18.38 13.82
C ILE A 91 12.44 -19.45 14.67
N ASP A 92 11.88 -19.06 15.81
CA ASP A 92 11.18 -19.99 16.72
C ASP A 92 9.72 -20.22 16.26
N LEU A 93 9.05 -19.16 15.77
CA LEU A 93 7.70 -19.29 15.21
C LEU A 93 7.65 -18.71 13.78
N ILE A 94 7.36 -19.56 12.81
CA ILE A 94 7.14 -19.17 11.42
C ILE A 94 5.65 -19.22 11.12
N GLY A 95 5.04 -18.05 10.90
CA GLY A 95 3.65 -17.91 10.47
C GLY A 95 3.58 -17.35 9.04
N GLY A 96 2.58 -17.77 8.27
CA GLY A 96 2.37 -17.29 6.92
C GLY A 96 1.75 -15.88 6.84
N THR A 97 0.95 -15.67 5.80
CA THR A 97 0.15 -14.45 5.60
C THR A 97 -1.31 -14.61 6.03
N GLY A 98 -1.70 -15.74 6.59
CA GLY A 98 -3.04 -16.01 7.12
C GLY A 98 -3.10 -15.94 8.63
N ASP A 99 -4.32 -15.86 9.16
CA ASP A 99 -4.73 -15.95 10.56
C ASP A 99 -3.77 -15.30 11.57
N ARG A 100 -3.85 -13.98 11.68
CA ARG A 100 -3.01 -13.19 12.60
C ARG A 100 -3.34 -13.48 14.06
N MET A 101 -4.61 -13.82 14.36
CA MET A 101 -5.01 -14.11 15.73
C MET A 101 -4.47 -15.46 16.18
N ALA A 102 -4.59 -16.50 15.36
CA ALA A 102 -3.98 -17.80 15.63
C ALA A 102 -2.44 -17.72 15.72
N PHE A 103 -1.80 -16.85 14.91
CA PHE A 103 -0.36 -16.61 15.03
C PHE A 103 0.02 -16.05 16.41
N LEU A 104 -0.77 -15.12 16.97
CA LEU A 104 -0.54 -14.60 18.32
C LEU A 104 -0.77 -15.65 19.40
N ASP A 105 -1.76 -16.55 19.23
CA ASP A 105 -1.98 -17.67 20.14
C ASP A 105 -0.77 -18.62 20.18
N LEU A 106 -0.20 -18.93 19.02
CA LEU A 106 1.02 -19.72 18.90
C LEU A 106 2.24 -19.00 19.48
N LEU A 107 2.32 -17.67 19.33
CA LEU A 107 3.40 -16.88 19.92
C LEU A 107 3.39 -16.96 21.44
N GLU A 108 2.21 -16.83 22.06
CA GLU A 108 2.09 -16.96 23.52
C GLU A 108 2.45 -18.38 24.02
N GLN A 109 2.12 -19.41 23.23
CA GLN A 109 2.53 -20.78 23.54
C GLN A 109 4.06 -20.93 23.42
N GLU A 110 4.66 -20.40 22.34
CA GLU A 110 6.10 -20.46 22.10
C GLU A 110 6.91 -19.76 23.20
N VAL A 111 6.40 -18.64 23.72
CA VAL A 111 7.04 -17.94 24.85
C VAL A 111 7.00 -18.80 26.13
N ARG A 112 5.96 -19.64 26.32
CA ARG A 112 5.83 -20.52 27.49
C ARG A 112 6.66 -21.80 27.41
N ASP A 113 6.55 -22.52 26.29
CA ASP A 113 7.08 -23.88 26.15
C ASP A 113 8.36 -24.00 25.35
N ARG A 114 8.75 -22.93 24.63
CA ARG A 114 9.99 -22.86 23.83
C ARG A 114 10.11 -23.99 22.79
N THR A 115 9.00 -24.37 22.18
CA THR A 115 8.93 -25.43 21.18
C THR A 115 8.76 -24.81 19.78
N PRO A 116 9.80 -24.78 18.91
CA PRO A 116 9.72 -24.14 17.60
C PRO A 116 8.59 -24.67 16.72
N ARG A 117 7.85 -23.74 16.07
CA ARG A 117 6.65 -24.05 15.28
C ARG A 117 6.69 -23.46 13.90
N VAL A 118 6.10 -24.19 12.95
CA VAL A 118 5.85 -23.70 11.58
C VAL A 118 4.35 -23.81 11.32
N ALA A 119 3.70 -22.66 11.18
CA ALA A 119 2.25 -22.51 10.95
C ALA A 119 1.99 -21.77 9.61
N VAL A 120 2.49 -22.33 8.53
CA VAL A 120 2.31 -21.81 7.17
C VAL A 120 1.34 -22.71 6.43
N ASP A 121 0.21 -22.16 6.03
CA ASP A 121 -0.82 -22.85 5.25
C ASP A 121 -0.63 -22.65 3.73
N ASP A 122 -1.37 -23.42 2.95
CA ASP A 122 -1.46 -23.21 1.50
C ASP A 122 -2.34 -22.00 1.19
N SER A 123 -1.72 -20.87 0.87
CA SER A 123 -2.42 -19.62 0.58
C SER A 123 -3.43 -19.76 -0.57
N LEU A 124 -3.18 -20.63 -1.55
CA LEU A 124 -4.06 -20.84 -2.71
C LEU A 124 -5.39 -21.51 -2.35
N ARG A 125 -5.48 -22.14 -1.17
CA ARG A 125 -6.70 -22.79 -0.67
C ARG A 125 -7.59 -21.88 0.18
N ARG A 126 -7.13 -20.69 0.53
CA ARG A 126 -7.91 -19.74 1.35
C ARG A 126 -9.17 -19.29 0.62
N ARG A 127 -10.30 -19.20 1.36
CA ARG A 127 -11.59 -18.79 0.80
C ARG A 127 -12.31 -17.74 1.64
N SER A 128 -11.88 -17.50 2.89
CA SER A 128 -12.46 -16.52 3.78
C SER A 128 -11.55 -15.31 3.96
N PHE A 129 -12.14 -14.13 4.08
CA PHE A 129 -11.43 -12.91 4.48
C PHE A 129 -11.21 -12.93 6.00
N GLU A 130 -9.99 -12.61 6.44
CA GLU A 130 -9.69 -12.42 7.85
C GLU A 130 -10.09 -11.00 8.27
N VAL A 131 -11.15 -10.90 9.06
CA VAL A 131 -11.62 -9.62 9.60
C VAL A 131 -10.75 -9.25 10.81
N LEU A 132 -9.94 -8.23 10.63
CA LEU A 132 -9.07 -7.68 11.67
C LEU A 132 -9.57 -6.31 12.12
N PRO A 133 -9.33 -5.89 13.39
CA PRO A 133 -9.72 -4.57 13.84
C PRO A 133 -8.97 -3.48 13.10
N ALA A 134 -9.69 -2.43 12.71
CA ALA A 134 -9.12 -1.20 12.17
C ALA A 134 -8.99 -0.13 13.27
N GLY A 135 -8.09 0.86 13.08
CA GLY A 135 -7.94 1.98 14.02
C GLY A 135 -7.01 1.69 15.20
N GLY A 136 -7.38 2.18 16.38
CA GLY A 136 -6.65 1.94 17.64
C GLY A 136 -5.34 2.72 17.81
N LEU A 137 -5.05 3.71 16.97
CA LEU A 137 -3.86 4.56 17.04
C LEU A 137 -4.28 6.03 17.23
N ALA A 138 -4.52 6.42 18.46
CA ALA A 138 -5.03 7.75 18.84
C ALA A 138 -4.19 8.94 18.31
N ALA A 139 -2.90 8.71 18.02
CA ALA A 139 -2.01 9.75 17.49
C ALA A 139 -2.05 9.87 15.94
N ARG A 140 -2.82 9.03 15.23
CA ARG A 140 -2.91 9.07 13.78
C ARG A 140 -4.18 9.76 13.30
N THR A 141 -4.05 10.58 12.27
CA THR A 141 -5.15 11.30 11.63
C THR A 141 -5.84 10.45 10.55
N ARG A 142 -5.10 9.49 9.99
CA ARG A 142 -5.55 8.58 8.93
C ARG A 142 -5.60 7.14 9.43
N ALA A 143 -6.70 6.44 9.14
CA ALA A 143 -6.86 5.02 9.36
C ALA A 143 -6.78 4.24 8.04
N MET A 144 -6.22 3.06 8.08
CA MET A 144 -6.32 2.09 6.99
C MET A 144 -7.48 1.15 7.26
N LEU A 145 -8.22 0.80 6.22
CA LEU A 145 -9.22 -0.27 6.24
C LEU A 145 -8.84 -1.28 5.16
N LYS A 146 -8.41 -2.47 5.56
CA LYS A 146 -8.15 -3.57 4.63
C LYS A 146 -9.48 -4.11 4.14
N VAL A 147 -9.82 -3.83 2.89
CA VAL A 147 -11.10 -4.23 2.29
C VAL A 147 -10.97 -5.47 1.42
N GLU A 148 -9.76 -5.79 0.97
CA GLU A 148 -9.50 -6.91 0.08
C GLU A 148 -8.13 -7.53 0.40
N ASP A 149 -8.00 -8.84 0.17
CA ASP A 149 -6.74 -9.59 0.24
C ASP A 149 -6.69 -10.66 -0.86
N GLY A 150 -5.50 -10.83 -1.41
CA GLY A 150 -5.24 -11.79 -2.48
C GLY A 150 -5.32 -11.20 -3.88
N CYS A 151 -4.88 -11.97 -4.89
CA CYS A 151 -4.87 -11.54 -6.28
C CYS A 151 -4.82 -12.73 -7.23
N VAL A 152 -5.60 -12.69 -8.31
CA VAL A 152 -5.64 -13.73 -9.36
C VAL A 152 -5.14 -13.25 -10.72
N ASN A 153 -4.46 -12.10 -10.78
CA ASN A 153 -3.94 -11.56 -12.03
C ASN A 153 -2.72 -12.33 -12.55
N PHE A 154 -1.93 -12.96 -11.67
CA PHE A 154 -0.74 -13.72 -12.03
C PHE A 154 0.18 -12.99 -13.01
N CYS A 155 0.42 -11.71 -12.76
CA CYS A 155 1.43 -10.95 -13.52
C CYS A 155 2.76 -11.69 -13.46
N THR A 156 3.46 -11.79 -14.60
CA THR A 156 4.63 -12.67 -14.74
C THR A 156 5.79 -12.36 -13.78
N TYR A 157 5.85 -11.16 -13.24
CA TYR A 157 6.84 -10.70 -12.27
C TYR A 157 6.42 -10.83 -10.80
N CYS A 158 5.15 -11.17 -10.53
CA CYS A 158 4.57 -10.97 -9.21
C CYS A 158 4.46 -12.27 -8.41
N ILE A 159 5.02 -12.26 -7.20
CA ILE A 159 4.95 -13.39 -6.27
C ILE A 159 3.69 -13.35 -5.38
N ILE A 160 2.94 -12.26 -5.39
CA ILE A 160 1.83 -12.02 -4.47
C ILE A 160 0.70 -13.05 -4.56
N PRO A 161 0.28 -13.54 -5.74
CA PRO A 161 -0.73 -14.61 -5.80
C PRO A 161 -0.35 -15.85 -4.98
N PHE A 162 0.93 -16.19 -4.95
CA PHE A 162 1.46 -17.33 -4.17
C PHE A 162 1.62 -17.00 -2.67
N ALA A 163 1.83 -15.73 -2.34
CA ALA A 163 1.94 -15.30 -0.94
C ALA A 163 0.56 -15.12 -0.29
N ARG A 164 -0.41 -14.57 -1.02
CA ARG A 164 -1.70 -14.13 -0.46
C ARG A 164 -2.88 -14.99 -0.89
N GLY A 165 -2.77 -15.73 -2.00
CA GLY A 165 -3.83 -16.57 -2.55
C GLY A 165 -4.91 -15.82 -3.34
N PRO A 166 -6.09 -16.43 -3.54
CA PRO A 166 -7.18 -15.84 -4.29
C PRO A 166 -7.80 -14.63 -3.60
N VAL A 167 -8.54 -13.83 -4.38
CA VAL A 167 -9.29 -12.67 -3.91
C VAL A 167 -10.26 -13.06 -2.80
N ARG A 168 -10.25 -12.29 -1.73
CA ARG A 168 -11.17 -12.36 -0.60
C ARG A 168 -11.53 -10.95 -0.18
N SER A 169 -12.82 -10.67 -0.07
CA SER A 169 -13.37 -9.35 0.22
C SER A 169 -13.85 -9.24 1.66
N LEU A 170 -13.57 -8.12 2.31
CA LEU A 170 -14.22 -7.76 3.57
C LEU A 170 -15.73 -7.63 3.33
N PRO A 171 -16.59 -8.32 4.09
CA PRO A 171 -18.03 -8.16 3.98
C PRO A 171 -18.48 -6.71 4.13
N LEU A 172 -19.48 -6.29 3.34
CA LEU A 172 -19.92 -4.90 3.27
C LEU A 172 -20.40 -4.36 4.62
N ASP A 173 -21.14 -5.16 5.38
CA ASP A 173 -21.62 -4.83 6.72
C ASP A 173 -20.47 -4.59 7.70
N GLN A 174 -19.43 -5.41 7.63
CA GLN A 174 -18.20 -5.26 8.42
C GLN A 174 -17.42 -4.00 8.03
N ALA A 175 -17.31 -3.71 6.74
CA ALA A 175 -16.67 -2.49 6.25
C ALA A 175 -17.40 -1.24 6.77
N VAL A 176 -18.73 -1.21 6.70
CA VAL A 176 -19.57 -0.13 7.20
C VAL A 176 -19.45 0.01 8.73
N ALA A 177 -19.47 -1.10 9.47
CA ALA A 177 -19.35 -1.08 10.93
C ALA A 177 -17.98 -0.51 11.38
N GLN A 178 -16.88 -1.00 10.81
CA GLN A 178 -15.55 -0.50 11.11
C GLN A 178 -15.38 0.97 10.71
N THR A 179 -15.95 1.38 9.59
CA THR A 179 -15.88 2.79 9.16
C THR A 179 -16.59 3.74 10.13
N ARG A 180 -17.77 3.36 10.64
CA ARG A 180 -18.47 4.13 11.69
C ARG A 180 -17.65 4.22 12.97
N GLN A 181 -17.02 3.13 13.37
CA GLN A 181 -16.13 3.10 14.53
C GLN A 181 -14.95 4.07 14.33
N LEU A 182 -14.27 4.03 13.19
CA LEU A 182 -13.15 4.92 12.88
C LEU A 182 -13.54 6.40 12.92
N GLN A 183 -14.73 6.74 12.39
CA GLN A 183 -15.24 8.10 12.50
C GLN A 183 -15.52 8.50 13.96
N ALA A 184 -16.06 7.59 14.77
CA ALA A 184 -16.32 7.83 16.20
C ALA A 184 -15.02 7.98 17.00
N GLU A 185 -13.94 7.26 16.64
CA GLU A 185 -12.60 7.39 17.21
C GLU A 185 -11.89 8.70 16.82
N GLY A 186 -12.48 9.51 15.93
CA GLY A 186 -11.97 10.83 15.58
C GLY A 186 -11.01 10.88 14.40
N TYR A 187 -10.81 9.79 13.67
CA TYR A 187 -10.06 9.82 12.42
C TYR A 187 -10.70 10.78 11.40
N ARG A 188 -9.90 11.36 10.53
CA ARG A 188 -10.33 12.31 9.50
C ARG A 188 -10.23 11.77 8.09
N GLU A 189 -9.41 10.75 7.88
CA GLU A 189 -9.27 10.09 6.58
C GLU A 189 -9.24 8.57 6.72
N LEU A 190 -9.94 7.88 5.83
CA LEU A 190 -9.93 6.44 5.67
C LEU A 190 -9.26 6.09 4.35
N VAL A 191 -8.24 5.22 4.41
CA VAL A 191 -7.53 4.71 3.24
C VAL A 191 -7.98 3.29 2.96
N PHE A 192 -8.72 3.08 1.87
CA PHE A 192 -9.01 1.73 1.38
C PHE A 192 -7.71 1.01 1.03
N THR A 193 -7.46 -0.10 1.69
CA THR A 193 -6.21 -0.85 1.58
C THR A 193 -6.51 -2.28 1.17
N GLY A 194 -5.70 -2.84 0.31
CA GLY A 194 -5.80 -4.22 -0.16
C GLY A 194 -4.59 -4.57 -1.02
N ILE A 195 -4.55 -5.79 -1.48
CA ILE A 195 -3.56 -6.25 -2.47
C ILE A 195 -3.93 -5.71 -3.86
N GLU A 196 -5.22 -5.79 -4.20
CA GLU A 196 -5.79 -5.24 -5.43
C GLU A 196 -7.26 -4.88 -5.17
N ILE A 197 -7.50 -3.68 -4.63
CA ILE A 197 -8.82 -3.26 -4.15
C ILE A 197 -9.90 -3.24 -5.24
N SER A 198 -9.52 -3.12 -6.50
CA SER A 198 -10.44 -3.18 -7.65
C SER A 198 -11.13 -4.55 -7.78
N SER A 199 -10.57 -5.59 -7.16
CA SER A 199 -11.14 -6.94 -7.14
C SER A 199 -12.16 -7.15 -6.02
N TRP A 200 -12.38 -6.16 -5.14
CA TRP A 200 -13.37 -6.27 -4.09
C TRP A 200 -14.75 -6.61 -4.65
N GLY A 201 -15.41 -7.58 -4.07
CA GLY A 201 -16.73 -8.07 -4.46
C GLY A 201 -16.72 -9.25 -5.44
N GLN A 202 -15.60 -9.52 -6.15
CA GLN A 202 -15.55 -10.61 -7.14
C GLN A 202 -15.81 -11.99 -6.54
N ASP A 203 -15.35 -12.25 -5.34
CA ASP A 203 -15.55 -13.50 -4.60
C ASP A 203 -16.95 -13.60 -3.96
N LEU A 204 -17.63 -12.49 -3.74
CA LEU A 204 -18.96 -12.43 -3.11
C LEU A 204 -20.08 -12.92 -4.02
N ARG A 205 -19.88 -12.94 -5.33
CA ARG A 205 -20.82 -13.46 -6.36
C ARG A 205 -22.23 -12.87 -6.28
N ASN A 206 -22.38 -11.67 -5.76
CA ASN A 206 -23.65 -10.96 -5.62
C ASN A 206 -23.76 -9.73 -6.53
N GLY A 207 -22.79 -9.53 -7.44
CA GLY A 207 -22.73 -8.39 -8.35
C GLY A 207 -22.15 -7.11 -7.73
N SER A 208 -21.77 -7.12 -6.46
CA SER A 208 -21.13 -5.96 -5.82
C SER A 208 -19.74 -5.71 -6.38
N SER A 209 -19.36 -4.45 -6.41
CA SER A 209 -18.07 -3.96 -6.89
C SER A 209 -17.48 -2.90 -5.95
N LEU A 210 -16.26 -2.48 -6.20
CA LEU A 210 -15.58 -1.47 -5.40
C LEU A 210 -16.41 -0.18 -5.22
N ILE A 211 -17.12 0.27 -6.26
CA ILE A 211 -17.91 1.51 -6.16
C ILE A 211 -19.09 1.35 -5.20
N ASP A 212 -19.70 0.16 -5.11
CA ASP A 212 -20.78 -0.10 -4.16
C ASP A 212 -20.28 -0.04 -2.70
N LEU A 213 -19.08 -0.57 -2.47
CA LEU A 213 -18.39 -0.42 -1.17
C LEU A 213 -18.12 1.05 -0.85
N MET A 214 -17.60 1.82 -1.81
CA MET A 214 -17.27 3.24 -1.63
C MET A 214 -18.51 4.05 -1.28
N GLU A 215 -19.63 3.83 -1.96
CA GLU A 215 -20.91 4.49 -1.69
C GLU A 215 -21.44 4.18 -0.28
N ALA A 216 -21.44 2.90 0.11
CA ALA A 216 -21.89 2.48 1.42
C ALA A 216 -21.01 3.07 2.56
N VAL A 217 -19.70 3.06 2.38
CA VAL A 217 -18.74 3.64 3.33
C VAL A 217 -18.88 5.16 3.40
N SER A 218 -19.02 5.84 2.26
CA SER A 218 -19.23 7.30 2.20
C SER A 218 -20.51 7.71 2.95
N ALA A 219 -21.61 7.00 2.73
CA ALA A 219 -22.88 7.24 3.41
C ALA A 219 -22.78 6.95 4.93
N ALA A 220 -22.03 5.94 5.32
CA ALA A 220 -21.87 5.54 6.73
C ALA A 220 -21.02 6.52 7.55
N ALA A 221 -20.07 7.21 6.94
CA ALA A 221 -19.13 8.12 7.60
C ALA A 221 -18.83 9.37 6.75
N PRO A 222 -19.78 10.27 6.58
CA PRO A 222 -19.65 11.42 5.69
C PRO A 222 -18.59 12.44 6.10
N ARG A 223 -18.09 12.37 7.34
CA ARG A 223 -17.02 13.26 7.84
C ARG A 223 -15.61 12.70 7.63
N LEU A 224 -15.49 11.43 7.21
CA LEU A 224 -14.20 10.84 6.84
C LEU A 224 -13.91 11.12 5.37
N ARG A 225 -12.75 11.67 5.06
CA ARG A 225 -12.24 11.70 3.68
C ARG A 225 -11.92 10.26 3.27
N LEU A 226 -12.30 9.89 2.06
CA LEU A 226 -12.06 8.55 1.51
C LEU A 226 -10.90 8.62 0.51
N ARG A 227 -9.88 7.82 0.72
CA ARG A 227 -8.75 7.70 -0.20
C ARG A 227 -8.61 6.26 -0.68
N LEU A 228 -8.37 6.10 -1.96
CA LEU A 228 -8.22 4.78 -2.57
C LEU A 228 -6.76 4.33 -2.51
N GLY A 229 -6.55 3.03 -2.33
CA GLY A 229 -5.30 2.36 -2.64
C GLY A 229 -5.11 2.21 -4.15
N SER A 230 -4.21 1.28 -4.56
CA SER A 230 -3.92 1.05 -5.97
C SER A 230 -5.11 0.45 -6.71
N LEU A 231 -5.38 1.01 -7.91
CA LEU A 231 -6.46 0.61 -8.78
C LEU A 231 -5.93 -0.05 -10.06
N GLU A 232 -6.63 -1.05 -10.51
CA GLU A 232 -6.44 -1.63 -11.84
C GLU A 232 -7.15 -0.74 -12.87
N PRO A 233 -6.49 -0.37 -13.99
CA PRO A 233 -7.03 0.62 -14.94
C PRO A 233 -8.43 0.29 -15.48
N ARG A 234 -8.77 -0.99 -15.67
CA ARG A 234 -10.08 -1.42 -16.19
C ARG A 234 -11.24 -1.10 -15.24
N THR A 235 -10.98 -0.87 -13.97
CA THR A 235 -11.99 -0.44 -12.99
C THR A 235 -12.51 0.96 -13.29
N ILE A 236 -11.67 1.80 -13.91
CA ILE A 236 -12.04 3.18 -14.26
C ILE A 236 -12.93 3.15 -15.51
N THR A 237 -14.22 3.02 -15.32
CA THR A 237 -15.27 3.11 -16.34
C THR A 237 -16.03 4.43 -16.22
N GLU A 238 -16.85 4.76 -17.21
CA GLU A 238 -17.75 5.93 -17.18
C GLU A 238 -18.66 5.86 -15.94
N ASP A 239 -19.26 4.68 -15.67
CA ASP A 239 -20.14 4.49 -14.51
C ASP A 239 -19.38 4.65 -13.18
N PHE A 240 -18.20 4.05 -13.07
CA PHE A 240 -17.35 4.23 -11.89
C PHE A 240 -17.05 5.73 -11.65
N CYS A 241 -16.60 6.46 -12.67
CA CYS A 241 -16.24 7.86 -12.54
C CYS A 241 -17.44 8.73 -12.17
N ARG A 242 -18.60 8.51 -12.81
CA ARG A 242 -19.84 9.24 -12.53
C ARG A 242 -20.30 9.04 -11.07
N ARG A 243 -20.30 7.80 -10.58
CA ARG A 243 -20.70 7.46 -9.21
C ARG A 243 -19.66 7.95 -8.20
N ALA A 244 -18.36 7.75 -8.46
CA ALA A 244 -17.29 8.20 -7.59
C ALA A 244 -17.23 9.74 -7.47
N ALA A 245 -17.46 10.49 -8.55
CA ALA A 245 -17.52 11.94 -8.53
C ALA A 245 -18.71 12.49 -7.74
N ALA A 246 -19.76 11.69 -7.53
CA ALA A 246 -20.90 12.05 -6.69
C ALA A 246 -20.63 11.90 -5.18
N LEU A 247 -19.50 11.29 -4.78
CA LEU A 247 -19.13 11.10 -3.38
C LEU A 247 -18.46 12.37 -2.83
N PRO A 248 -19.11 13.10 -1.89
CA PRO A 248 -18.62 14.42 -1.47
C PRO A 248 -17.32 14.38 -0.66
N ASN A 249 -16.96 13.22 -0.14
CA ASN A 249 -15.80 13.01 0.73
C ASN A 249 -14.69 12.18 0.06
N LEU A 250 -14.79 11.88 -1.24
CA LEU A 250 -13.74 11.17 -1.97
C LEU A 250 -12.57 12.12 -2.29
N CYS A 251 -11.37 11.69 -1.95
CA CYS A 251 -10.14 12.38 -2.33
C CYS A 251 -9.84 12.19 -3.82
N ALA A 252 -9.62 13.27 -4.56
CA ALA A 252 -9.30 13.25 -5.98
C ALA A 252 -7.84 12.80 -6.24
N HIS A 253 -7.49 11.63 -5.73
CA HIS A 253 -6.20 10.96 -5.91
C HIS A 253 -6.42 9.52 -6.37
N PHE A 254 -5.85 9.16 -7.51
CA PHE A 254 -6.02 7.85 -8.13
C PHE A 254 -4.67 7.26 -8.49
N HIS A 255 -4.27 6.21 -7.77
CA HIS A 255 -3.06 5.46 -8.11
C HIS A 255 -3.41 4.32 -9.06
N LEU A 256 -3.03 4.45 -10.33
CA LEU A 256 -3.29 3.45 -11.37
C LEU A 256 -2.05 2.63 -11.65
N SER A 257 -2.14 1.30 -11.56
CA SER A 257 -1.01 0.39 -11.75
C SER A 257 -0.66 0.22 -13.23
N LEU A 258 0.17 1.12 -13.81
CA LEU A 258 0.59 1.06 -15.22
C LEU A 258 1.63 -0.04 -15.47
N GLN A 259 2.73 -0.01 -14.77
CA GLN A 259 3.92 -0.87 -14.86
C GLN A 259 4.81 -0.63 -16.09
N SER A 260 4.26 -0.44 -17.30
CA SER A 260 4.97 -0.08 -18.54
C SER A 260 4.05 0.69 -19.47
N GLY A 261 4.59 1.62 -20.25
CA GLY A 261 3.89 2.35 -21.31
C GLY A 261 4.06 1.73 -22.70
N CYS A 262 4.44 0.46 -22.80
CA CYS A 262 4.60 -0.25 -24.06
C CYS A 262 3.75 -1.53 -24.06
N ASP A 263 2.89 -1.70 -25.07
CA ASP A 263 1.96 -2.84 -25.16
C ASP A 263 2.68 -4.19 -25.23
N ALA A 264 3.80 -4.28 -25.94
CA ALA A 264 4.59 -5.52 -26.00
C ALA A 264 5.11 -5.92 -24.62
N THR A 265 5.58 -4.96 -23.82
CA THR A 265 6.04 -5.19 -22.44
C THR A 265 4.86 -5.54 -21.54
N LEU A 266 3.74 -4.82 -21.60
CA LEU A 266 2.50 -5.12 -20.85
C LEU A 266 2.01 -6.54 -21.13
N HIS A 267 2.03 -6.98 -22.40
CA HIS A 267 1.67 -8.34 -22.78
C HIS A 267 2.61 -9.38 -22.14
N ARG A 268 3.94 -9.18 -22.18
CA ARG A 268 4.91 -10.05 -21.52
C ARG A 268 4.74 -10.06 -19.99
N MET A 269 4.31 -8.93 -19.39
CA MET A 269 3.95 -8.82 -17.97
C MET A 269 2.64 -9.55 -17.63
N ASN A 270 1.88 -10.07 -18.61
CA ASN A 270 0.53 -10.62 -18.46
C ASN A 270 -0.47 -9.60 -17.91
N ARG A 271 -0.34 -8.32 -18.34
CA ARG A 271 -1.35 -7.31 -17.97
C ARG A 271 -2.60 -7.49 -18.83
N ARG A 272 -3.75 -7.16 -18.25
CA ARG A 272 -5.08 -7.36 -18.87
C ARG A 272 -5.61 -6.11 -19.56
N TYR A 273 -4.75 -5.13 -19.82
CA TYR A 273 -5.00 -3.87 -20.51
C TYR A 273 -3.79 -3.50 -21.36
N ASP A 274 -4.00 -2.62 -22.32
CA ASP A 274 -3.00 -1.97 -23.15
C ASP A 274 -2.88 -0.46 -22.82
N THR A 275 -1.99 0.24 -23.51
CA THR A 275 -1.78 1.68 -23.34
C THR A 275 -3.01 2.49 -23.73
N ALA A 276 -3.76 2.08 -24.75
CA ALA A 276 -5.00 2.75 -25.15
C ALA A 276 -6.06 2.70 -24.05
N ARG A 277 -6.25 1.51 -23.45
CA ARG A 277 -7.19 1.35 -22.33
C ARG A 277 -6.75 2.13 -21.08
N PHE A 278 -5.45 2.16 -20.81
CA PHE A 278 -4.92 2.96 -19.71
C PHE A 278 -5.15 4.46 -19.93
N ARG A 279 -4.87 4.95 -21.15
CA ARG A 279 -5.13 6.34 -21.56
C ARG A 279 -6.61 6.71 -21.35
N GLN A 280 -7.53 5.86 -21.79
CA GLN A 280 -8.96 6.06 -21.56
C GLN A 280 -9.28 6.24 -20.08
N SER A 281 -8.63 5.50 -19.18
CA SER A 281 -8.83 5.65 -17.74
C SER A 281 -8.37 7.02 -17.23
N VAL A 282 -7.21 7.50 -17.70
CA VAL A 282 -6.68 8.83 -17.38
C VAL A 282 -7.63 9.93 -17.85
N ASP A 283 -8.12 9.82 -19.08
CA ASP A 283 -9.03 10.81 -19.67
C ASP A 283 -10.39 10.85 -18.95
N LEU A 284 -10.92 9.69 -18.57
CA LEU A 284 -12.15 9.61 -17.77
C LEU A 284 -11.97 10.29 -16.41
N LEU A 285 -10.91 10.01 -15.68
CA LEU A 285 -10.66 10.66 -14.39
C LEU A 285 -10.55 12.17 -14.53
N ARG A 286 -9.85 12.68 -15.54
CA ARG A 286 -9.74 14.12 -15.78
C ARG A 286 -11.04 14.78 -16.24
N ARG A 287 -11.93 14.03 -16.85
CA ARG A 287 -13.26 14.54 -17.24
C ARG A 287 -14.20 14.70 -16.04
N TYR A 288 -14.13 13.78 -15.08
CA TYR A 288 -15.07 13.73 -13.97
C TYR A 288 -14.57 14.42 -12.70
N PHE A 289 -13.27 14.64 -12.56
CA PHE A 289 -12.67 15.25 -11.36
C PHE A 289 -11.88 16.52 -11.75
N ASP A 290 -12.04 17.56 -10.94
CA ASP A 290 -11.24 18.79 -11.10
C ASP A 290 -9.81 18.52 -10.60
N HIS A 291 -8.84 18.67 -11.49
CA HIS A 291 -7.40 18.55 -11.24
C HIS A 291 -7.02 17.32 -10.36
N PRO A 292 -7.42 16.08 -10.75
CA PRO A 292 -7.11 14.90 -9.96
C PRO A 292 -5.62 14.59 -10.01
N ALA A 293 -5.05 14.15 -8.89
CA ALA A 293 -3.71 13.56 -8.93
C ALA A 293 -3.79 12.11 -9.42
N ILE A 294 -3.26 11.86 -10.60
CA ILE A 294 -3.11 10.50 -11.12
C ILE A 294 -1.66 10.10 -10.91
N THR A 295 -1.46 9.01 -10.15
CA THR A 295 -0.13 8.49 -9.83
C THR A 295 0.02 7.06 -10.32
N THR A 296 1.26 6.58 -10.47
CA THR A 296 1.50 5.24 -11.01
C THR A 296 2.82 4.63 -10.55
N ASP A 297 2.94 3.31 -10.78
CA ASP A 297 4.20 2.56 -10.68
C ASP A 297 4.74 2.25 -12.08
N VAL A 298 6.06 2.28 -12.23
CA VAL A 298 6.77 1.95 -13.47
C VAL A 298 7.93 1.00 -13.18
N ILE A 299 7.98 -0.12 -13.88
CA ILE A 299 9.06 -1.11 -13.82
C ILE A 299 9.94 -0.93 -15.06
N CYS A 300 11.21 -0.57 -14.87
CA CYS A 300 12.19 -0.37 -15.92
C CYS A 300 13.09 -1.59 -16.08
N GLY A 301 13.41 -1.94 -17.34
CA GLY A 301 14.28 -3.08 -17.63
C GLY A 301 13.60 -4.42 -17.33
N PHE A 302 12.31 -4.53 -17.61
CA PHE A 302 11.61 -5.81 -17.59
C PHE A 302 12.29 -6.80 -18.56
N PRO A 303 12.29 -8.13 -18.30
CA PRO A 303 12.92 -9.09 -19.21
C PRO A 303 12.56 -8.88 -20.67
N GLN A 304 13.59 -8.90 -21.54
CA GLN A 304 13.50 -8.65 -22.99
C GLN A 304 13.05 -7.24 -23.40
N GLU A 305 12.94 -6.29 -22.50
CA GLU A 305 12.60 -4.91 -22.84
C GLU A 305 13.71 -4.31 -23.70
N THR A 306 13.36 -3.87 -24.94
CA THR A 306 14.31 -3.19 -25.84
C THR A 306 14.40 -1.71 -25.52
N GLU A 307 15.34 -0.99 -26.17
CA GLU A 307 15.44 0.46 -26.00
C GLU A 307 14.26 1.19 -26.66
N GLU A 308 13.74 0.66 -27.76
CA GLU A 308 12.56 1.19 -28.45
C GLU A 308 11.31 1.07 -27.56
N GLU A 309 11.13 -0.07 -26.90
CA GLU A 309 10.01 -0.32 -25.97
C GLU A 309 10.10 0.60 -24.74
N PHE A 310 11.31 0.80 -24.22
CA PHE A 310 11.53 1.72 -23.11
C PHE A 310 11.30 3.18 -23.53
N SER A 311 11.75 3.57 -24.72
CA SER A 311 11.49 4.90 -25.28
C SER A 311 9.99 5.16 -25.50
N ALA A 312 9.24 4.16 -25.96
CA ALA A 312 7.78 4.22 -26.05
C ALA A 312 7.14 4.40 -24.66
N THR A 313 7.68 3.70 -23.64
CA THR A 313 7.24 3.89 -22.25
C THR A 313 7.45 5.33 -21.78
N LEU A 314 8.64 5.93 -22.00
CA LEU A 314 8.87 7.31 -21.60
C LEU A 314 7.93 8.30 -22.31
N ALA A 315 7.69 8.13 -23.61
CA ALA A 315 6.76 8.97 -24.37
C ALA A 315 5.33 8.86 -23.80
N PHE A 316 4.88 7.67 -23.48
CA PHE A 316 3.56 7.43 -22.90
C PHE A 316 3.42 8.03 -21.49
N LEU A 317 4.46 7.94 -20.64
CA LEU A 317 4.49 8.57 -19.32
C LEU A 317 4.36 10.10 -19.41
N GLU A 318 5.09 10.71 -20.36
CA GLU A 318 5.02 12.15 -20.63
C GLU A 318 3.63 12.58 -21.10
N GLU A 319 3.05 11.82 -22.02
CA GLU A 319 1.70 12.07 -22.54
C GLU A 319 0.63 11.94 -21.42
N CYS A 320 0.77 11.00 -20.50
CA CYS A 320 -0.14 10.82 -19.38
C CYS A 320 -0.04 11.92 -18.31
N ARG A 321 1.07 12.67 -18.21
CA ARG A 321 1.26 13.77 -17.25
C ARG A 321 0.89 13.37 -15.83
N PHE A 322 1.56 12.36 -15.28
CA PHE A 322 1.31 11.89 -13.93
C PHE A 322 1.71 12.92 -12.86
N ALA A 323 0.90 13.02 -11.80
CA ALA A 323 1.21 13.87 -10.64
C ALA A 323 2.42 13.35 -9.83
N ALA A 324 2.58 12.03 -9.77
CA ALA A 324 3.77 11.37 -9.21
C ALA A 324 3.92 9.96 -9.78
N MET A 325 5.15 9.45 -9.81
CA MET A 325 5.45 8.09 -10.25
C MET A 325 6.46 7.44 -9.33
N HIS A 326 6.22 6.17 -9.00
CA HIS A 326 7.22 5.31 -8.36
C HIS A 326 7.92 4.49 -9.43
N VAL A 327 9.22 4.74 -9.60
CA VAL A 327 10.04 4.08 -10.61
C VAL A 327 10.92 3.04 -9.96
N PHE A 328 10.89 1.82 -10.49
CA PHE A 328 11.66 0.68 -9.98
C PHE A 328 12.43 0.01 -11.11
N PRO A 329 13.73 -0.30 -10.93
CA PRO A 329 14.38 -1.28 -11.78
C PRO A 329 13.72 -2.65 -11.53
N TYR A 330 13.52 -3.45 -12.59
CA TYR A 330 12.95 -4.78 -12.45
C TYR A 330 13.78 -5.64 -11.47
N SER A 331 13.11 -6.20 -10.48
CA SER A 331 13.69 -7.07 -9.46
C SER A 331 13.31 -8.52 -9.71
N ILE A 332 14.29 -9.38 -9.97
CA ILE A 332 14.06 -10.81 -10.20
C ILE A 332 13.43 -11.44 -8.95
N ARG A 333 12.35 -12.19 -9.15
CA ARG A 333 11.62 -12.90 -8.10
C ARG A 333 11.63 -14.39 -8.39
N PRO A 334 12.40 -15.23 -7.66
CA PRO A 334 12.38 -16.68 -7.82
C PRO A 334 10.94 -17.21 -7.72
N GLY A 335 10.60 -18.18 -8.56
CA GLY A 335 9.26 -18.77 -8.63
C GLY A 335 8.25 -17.98 -9.47
N THR A 336 8.66 -16.88 -10.11
CA THR A 336 7.83 -16.14 -11.07
C THR A 336 8.27 -16.42 -12.50
N LYS A 337 7.34 -16.38 -13.47
CA LYS A 337 7.65 -16.63 -14.89
C LYS A 337 8.71 -15.67 -15.43
N ALA A 338 8.71 -14.41 -15.01
CA ALA A 338 9.67 -13.42 -15.47
C ALA A 338 11.11 -13.69 -14.98
N ALA A 339 11.28 -14.47 -13.90
CA ALA A 339 12.60 -14.85 -13.43
C ALA A 339 13.36 -15.76 -14.43
N ASP A 340 12.60 -16.56 -15.17
CA ASP A 340 13.15 -17.53 -16.14
C ASP A 340 13.31 -16.95 -17.56
N MET A 341 12.85 -15.69 -17.78
CA MET A 341 13.00 -15.00 -19.06
C MET A 341 14.41 -14.43 -19.22
N PRO A 342 14.90 -14.21 -20.47
CA PRO A 342 16.16 -13.50 -20.72
C PRO A 342 16.17 -12.12 -20.06
N GLN A 343 17.14 -11.90 -19.17
CA GLN A 343 17.21 -10.71 -18.33
C GLN A 343 17.90 -9.54 -19.03
N VAL A 344 17.38 -8.33 -18.80
CA VAL A 344 18.09 -7.09 -19.14
C VAL A 344 19.26 -6.92 -18.15
N PRO A 345 20.47 -6.51 -18.61
CA PRO A 345 21.63 -6.30 -17.72
C PRO A 345 21.34 -5.27 -16.61
N GLY A 346 21.91 -5.49 -15.41
CA GLY A 346 21.71 -4.62 -14.25
C GLY A 346 21.96 -3.13 -14.54
N PRO A 347 23.13 -2.74 -15.11
CA PRO A 347 23.43 -1.35 -15.45
C PRO A 347 22.40 -0.70 -16.39
N VAL A 348 21.83 -1.46 -17.32
CA VAL A 348 20.78 -0.95 -18.23
C VAL A 348 19.45 -0.71 -17.47
N LYS A 349 19.09 -1.61 -16.52
CA LYS A 349 17.91 -1.41 -15.67
C LYS A 349 18.05 -0.13 -14.84
N GLU A 350 19.21 0.09 -14.24
CA GLU A 350 19.48 1.26 -13.41
C GLU A 350 19.50 2.56 -14.23
N GLU A 351 20.11 2.54 -15.43
CA GLU A 351 20.12 3.67 -16.36
C GLU A 351 18.71 4.04 -16.80
N ARG A 352 17.88 3.06 -17.19
CA ARG A 352 16.48 3.28 -17.54
C ARG A 352 15.68 3.81 -16.36
N ALA A 353 15.88 3.27 -15.16
CA ALA A 353 15.21 3.76 -13.96
C ALA A 353 15.62 5.21 -13.63
N ALA A 354 16.88 5.59 -13.85
CA ALA A 354 17.33 6.97 -13.68
C ALA A 354 16.66 7.93 -14.68
N ARG A 355 16.55 7.55 -15.96
CA ARG A 355 15.84 8.36 -17.00
C ARG A 355 14.35 8.52 -16.67
N ALA A 356 13.67 7.44 -16.32
CA ALA A 356 12.26 7.49 -15.92
C ALA A 356 12.08 8.28 -14.61
N GLY A 357 13.01 8.19 -13.65
CA GLY A 357 13.03 8.97 -12.43
C GLY A 357 13.19 10.48 -12.68
N ALA A 358 14.06 10.87 -13.62
CA ALA A 358 14.20 12.27 -14.04
C ALA A 358 12.89 12.82 -14.68
N LEU A 359 12.23 12.00 -15.51
CA LEU A 359 10.92 12.35 -16.07
C LEU A 359 9.86 12.48 -14.95
N ALA A 360 9.85 11.55 -13.99
CA ALA A 360 8.94 11.58 -12.84
C ALA A 360 9.08 12.88 -12.03
N ALA A 361 10.31 13.28 -11.71
CA ALA A 361 10.59 14.52 -10.98
C ALA A 361 10.13 15.77 -11.76
N ARG A 362 10.33 15.80 -13.09
CA ARG A 362 9.88 16.91 -13.92
C ARG A 362 8.35 17.02 -13.98
N LEU A 363 7.66 15.90 -14.16
CA LEU A 363 6.19 15.88 -14.20
C LEU A 363 5.59 16.21 -12.84
N HIS A 364 6.18 15.72 -11.74
CA HIS A 364 5.75 16.05 -10.39
C HIS A 364 5.84 17.55 -10.13
N ARG A 365 6.97 18.17 -10.47
CA ARG A 365 7.15 19.62 -10.32
C ARG A 365 6.12 20.41 -11.12
N ALA A 366 5.87 20.02 -12.39
CA ALA A 366 4.84 20.66 -13.19
C ALA A 366 3.43 20.55 -12.57
N TYR A 367 3.10 19.39 -12.00
CA TYR A 367 1.82 19.20 -11.29
C TYR A 367 1.72 20.09 -10.04
N LEU A 368 2.80 20.21 -9.25
CA LEU A 368 2.83 21.11 -8.09
C LEU A 368 2.65 22.57 -8.50
N GLU A 369 3.28 23.02 -9.60
CA GLU A 369 3.11 24.36 -10.14
C GLU A 369 1.65 24.63 -10.56
N GLU A 370 0.95 23.65 -11.14
CA GLU A 370 -0.48 23.73 -11.46
C GLU A 370 -1.38 23.84 -10.21
N CYS A 371 -0.90 23.45 -9.04
CA CYS A 371 -1.62 23.60 -7.75
C CYS A 371 -1.55 25.03 -7.19
N VAL A 372 -0.61 25.86 -7.60
CA VAL A 372 -0.44 27.22 -7.08
C VAL A 372 -1.66 28.09 -7.42
N GLY A 373 -2.15 28.83 -6.44
CA GLY A 373 -3.37 29.65 -6.55
C GLY A 373 -4.68 28.90 -6.27
N ARG A 374 -4.66 27.57 -6.13
CA ARG A 374 -5.83 26.77 -5.73
C ARG A 374 -5.96 26.70 -4.22
N THR A 375 -7.16 26.44 -3.74
CA THR A 375 -7.47 26.20 -2.32
C THR A 375 -7.83 24.74 -2.12
N TYR A 376 -7.20 24.08 -1.15
CA TYR A 376 -7.47 22.68 -0.81
C TYR A 376 -7.83 22.52 0.67
N PRO A 377 -8.77 21.61 1.04
CA PRO A 377 -8.97 21.19 2.42
C PRO A 377 -7.85 20.27 2.86
N VAL A 378 -6.84 20.81 3.55
CA VAL A 378 -5.64 20.07 3.99
C VAL A 378 -5.91 19.41 5.34
N LEU A 379 -5.63 18.12 5.46
CA LEU A 379 -5.58 17.38 6.72
C LEU A 379 -4.18 17.52 7.32
N PHE A 380 -4.10 18.21 8.44
CA PHE A 380 -2.83 18.44 9.15
C PHE A 380 -2.49 17.26 10.06
N GLU A 381 -1.22 16.88 10.08
CA GLU A 381 -0.74 15.65 10.73
C GLU A 381 0.26 15.92 11.85
N GLN A 382 1.38 16.53 11.55
CA GLN A 382 2.43 16.76 12.55
C GLN A 382 3.12 18.12 12.38
N PRO A 383 3.54 18.74 13.47
CA PRO A 383 4.39 19.93 13.42
C PRO A 383 5.83 19.54 13.04
N ALA A 384 6.48 20.35 12.21
CA ALA A 384 7.88 20.20 11.85
C ALA A 384 8.56 21.58 11.81
N ALA A 385 9.51 21.83 12.70
CA ALA A 385 10.41 23.01 12.68
C ALA A 385 9.69 24.37 12.49
N GLY A 386 8.63 24.65 13.27
CA GLY A 386 7.87 25.92 13.19
C GLY A 386 6.85 25.99 12.04
N ARG A 387 6.55 24.84 11.43
CA ARG A 387 5.55 24.66 10.36
C ARG A 387 4.65 23.51 10.71
N TYR A 388 3.46 23.49 10.11
CA TYR A 388 2.56 22.36 10.16
C TYR A 388 2.45 21.71 8.78
N GLY A 389 2.73 20.40 8.70
CA GLY A 389 2.59 19.60 7.49
C GLY A 389 1.27 18.84 7.45
N GLY A 390 0.72 18.68 6.27
CA GLY A 390 -0.50 17.90 6.04
C GLY A 390 -0.64 17.47 4.60
N HIS A 391 -1.73 16.78 4.28
CA HIS A 391 -2.01 16.32 2.91
C HIS A 391 -3.33 16.87 2.39
N ALA A 392 -3.26 17.40 1.17
CA ALA A 392 -4.42 17.80 0.39
C ALA A 392 -5.19 16.55 -0.14
N PRO A 393 -6.43 16.71 -0.67
CA PRO A 393 -7.18 15.60 -1.27
C PRO A 393 -6.43 14.91 -2.42
N ASN A 394 -5.66 15.64 -3.20
CA ASN A 394 -4.79 15.12 -4.27
C ASN A 394 -3.52 14.43 -3.75
N TYR A 395 -3.37 14.28 -2.44
CA TYR A 395 -2.25 13.62 -1.75
C TYR A 395 -0.92 14.38 -1.83
N MET A 396 -0.92 15.61 -2.30
CA MET A 396 0.28 16.46 -2.24
C MET A 396 0.48 16.93 -0.80
N GLU A 397 1.74 16.92 -0.37
CA GLU A 397 2.13 17.47 0.92
C GLU A 397 2.03 19.00 0.89
N VAL A 398 1.42 19.56 1.91
CA VAL A 398 1.23 21.02 2.07
C VAL A 398 1.80 21.43 3.41
N ALA A 399 2.63 22.46 3.42
CA ALA A 399 3.13 23.07 4.63
C ALA A 399 2.60 24.51 4.79
N VAL A 400 2.18 24.84 6.02
CA VAL A 400 1.80 26.20 6.40
C VAL A 400 2.69 26.71 7.54
N SER A 401 2.95 28.01 7.57
CA SER A 401 3.62 28.67 8.70
C SER A 401 2.60 28.93 9.81
N GLY A 402 2.97 28.71 11.07
CA GLY A 402 2.09 29.00 12.20
C GLY A 402 2.54 28.30 13.49
N GLY A 403 2.07 28.80 14.62
CA GLY A 403 2.35 28.28 15.97
C GLY A 403 1.16 27.61 16.67
N GLU A 404 -0.02 27.55 16.01
CA GLU A 404 -1.19 26.86 16.55
C GLU A 404 -1.09 25.35 16.35
N ASP A 405 -1.71 24.58 17.25
CA ASP A 405 -1.86 23.14 17.08
C ASP A 405 -2.95 22.85 16.02
N LEU A 406 -2.51 22.40 14.86
CA LEU A 406 -3.38 22.02 13.74
C LEU A 406 -3.59 20.51 13.66
N HIS A 407 -3.04 19.71 14.59
CA HIS A 407 -3.15 18.26 14.54
C HIS A 407 -4.60 17.78 14.34
N ASN A 408 -4.80 16.86 13.41
CA ASN A 408 -6.09 16.23 13.08
C ASN A 408 -7.21 17.23 12.66
N ARG A 409 -6.84 18.41 12.18
CA ARG A 409 -7.78 19.40 11.62
C ARG A 409 -7.74 19.35 10.10
N VAL A 410 -8.91 19.52 9.48
CA VAL A 410 -9.05 19.71 8.02
C VAL A 410 -9.41 21.16 7.81
N LEU A 411 -8.53 21.94 7.20
CA LEU A 411 -8.69 23.37 7.03
C LEU A 411 -8.44 23.77 5.57
N PRO A 412 -9.15 24.79 5.05
CA PRO A 412 -8.87 25.33 3.73
C PRO A 412 -7.52 26.03 3.74
N VAL A 413 -6.68 25.70 2.75
CA VAL A 413 -5.36 26.28 2.55
C VAL A 413 -5.24 26.75 1.11
N ARG A 414 -4.98 28.03 0.90
CA ARG A 414 -4.63 28.59 -0.38
C ARG A 414 -3.17 28.35 -0.66
N ILE A 415 -2.87 27.68 -1.77
CA ILE A 415 -1.49 27.39 -2.18
C ILE A 415 -0.83 28.64 -2.74
N THR A 416 0.27 29.07 -2.13
CA THR A 416 1.00 30.29 -2.50
C THR A 416 2.28 30.00 -3.29
N GLY A 417 2.79 28.76 -3.24
CA GLY A 417 4.01 28.39 -3.95
C GLY A 417 4.39 26.91 -3.77
N THR A 418 5.52 26.55 -4.33
CA THR A 418 6.15 25.23 -4.21
C THR A 418 7.67 25.37 -4.30
N ASP A 419 8.40 24.43 -3.68
CA ASP A 419 9.84 24.24 -3.88
C ASP A 419 10.16 23.12 -4.89
N GLY A 420 9.13 22.53 -5.47
CA GLY A 420 9.22 21.41 -6.41
C GLY A 420 9.14 20.03 -5.75
N GLU A 421 9.02 19.98 -4.41
CA GLU A 421 8.81 18.77 -3.62
C GLU A 421 7.50 18.82 -2.83
N ILE A 422 7.20 19.97 -2.20
CA ILE A 422 5.97 20.21 -1.43
C ILE A 422 5.30 21.52 -1.86
N LEU A 423 4.06 21.70 -1.44
CA LEU A 423 3.29 22.92 -1.60
C LEU A 423 3.40 23.80 -0.35
N TRP A 424 3.48 25.12 -0.55
CA TRP A 424 3.40 26.12 0.49
C TRP A 424 2.05 26.82 0.43
N GLY A 425 1.45 27.10 1.58
CA GLY A 425 0.15 27.75 1.60
C GLY A 425 -0.12 28.54 2.86
N GLU A 426 -1.23 29.27 2.83
CA GLU A 426 -1.75 30.08 3.93
C GLU A 426 -3.17 29.60 4.27
N LEU A 427 -3.51 29.58 5.56
CA LEU A 427 -4.86 29.27 6.03
C LEU A 427 -5.82 30.38 5.58
N GLU A 428 -6.99 30.00 5.03
CA GLU A 428 -8.08 30.91 4.70
C GLU A 428 -9.04 31.13 5.87
#